data_6b1a555da17dadf4a6991d009119ea3d
#
_entry.id   6b1a555da17dadf4a6991d009119ea3d
#
_cell.length_a   1.000
_cell.length_b   1.000
_cell.length_c   1.000
_cell.angle_alpha   90.00
_cell.angle_beta   90.00
_cell.angle_gamma   90.00
#
_symmetry.space_group_name_H-M   'P 1'
#
loop_
_entity.id
_entity.type
_entity.pdbx_description
1 polymer ?
#
loop_
_entity_poly.entity_id
_entity_poly.type
_entity_poly.pdbx_seq_one_letter_code
_entity_poly.pdbx_strand_id
1 'polypeptide(L)'
;MRRIVLALMFSWLALTGAMADESCKAQASDKKLAGAALTSFMKRCESDAQSACDAQATVKKLSGAAKDSFTKKCVKDATGA
;
A
#
# COMPACT_ATOMS: atom_id res chain seq x y z
N MET A 1 4.84 40.11 -9.95
CA MET A 1 3.81 39.34 -10.31
C MET A 1 4.07 37.98 -10.75
N ARG A 2 5.00 37.76 -11.56
CA ARG A 2 5.28 36.44 -12.00
C ARG A 2 5.72 35.53 -10.97
N ARG A 3 6.27 35.99 -9.93
CA ARG A 3 6.77 35.09 -8.93
C ARG A 3 5.68 34.38 -8.19
N ILE A 4 4.52 34.84 -8.24
CA ILE A 4 3.43 34.25 -7.52
C ILE A 4 3.07 32.89 -8.03
N VAL A 5 3.30 32.67 -9.28
CA VAL A 5 2.94 31.40 -9.87
C VAL A 5 3.65 30.22 -9.29
N LEU A 6 4.82 30.43 -8.81
CA LEU A 6 5.60 29.33 -8.29
C LEU A 6 5.04 28.67 -7.07
N ALA A 7 4.35 29.38 -6.29
CA ALA A 7 3.85 28.84 -5.04
C ALA A 7 2.84 27.74 -5.22
N LEU A 8 2.21 27.70 -6.33
CA LEU A 8 1.16 26.73 -6.54
C LEU A 8 1.62 25.33 -6.78
N MET A 9 2.85 25.18 -7.12
CA MET A 9 3.31 23.88 -7.48
C MET A 9 3.42 22.87 -6.38
N PHE A 10 3.56 23.30 -5.20
CA PHE A 10 3.79 22.37 -4.12
C PHE A 10 2.61 21.65 -3.57
N SER A 11 1.46 22.07 -3.90
CA SER A 11 0.27 21.46 -3.34
C SER A 11 0.09 20.02 -3.70
N TRP A 12 0.68 19.63 -4.75
CA TRP A 12 0.49 18.28 -5.22
C TRP A 12 1.05 17.18 -4.38
N LEU A 13 2.16 17.46 -3.78
CA LEU A 13 2.86 16.43 -3.05
C LEU A 13 2.10 15.83 -1.90
N ALA A 14 1.30 16.60 -1.29
CA ALA A 14 0.60 16.13 -0.11
C ALA A 14 -0.37 15.01 -0.39
N LEU A 15 -0.88 14.96 -1.58
CA LEU A 15 -1.88 13.98 -1.91
C LEU A 15 -1.39 12.57 -2.02
N THR A 16 -0.20 12.42 -2.50
CA THR A 16 0.31 11.09 -2.72
C THR A 16 0.45 10.27 -1.46
N GLY A 17 0.84 10.88 -0.40
CA GLY A 17 1.06 10.17 0.84
C GLY A 17 -0.18 9.55 1.42
N ALA A 18 -1.30 10.20 1.26
CA ALA A 18 -2.52 9.73 1.85
C ALA A 18 -3.01 8.42 1.27
N MET A 19 -2.70 8.18 0.01
CA MET A 19 -3.19 6.98 -0.63
C MET A 19 -2.50 5.73 -0.15
N ALA A 20 -1.29 5.86 0.28
CA ALA A 20 -0.49 4.70 0.66
C ALA A 20 -0.98 4.03 1.93
N ASP A 21 -1.78 4.73 2.69
CA ASP A 21 -2.21 4.19 3.97
C ASP A 21 -3.44 3.29 3.91
N GLU A 22 -4.08 3.23 2.76
CA GLU A 22 -5.26 2.40 2.68
C GLU A 22 -4.93 0.94 2.58
N SER A 23 -5.41 0.17 3.54
CA SER A 23 -5.21 -1.27 3.52
C SER A 23 -6.25 -1.93 2.63
N CYS A 24 -6.02 -3.20 2.31
CA CYS A 24 -6.97 -3.95 1.51
C CYS A 24 -8.34 -4.01 2.18
N LYS A 25 -8.32 -4.18 3.49
CA LYS A 25 -9.56 -4.27 4.24
C LYS A 25 -10.34 -2.95 4.17
N ALA A 26 -9.65 -1.85 4.30
CA ALA A 26 -10.28 -0.55 4.22
C ALA A 26 -10.85 -0.31 2.84
N GLN A 27 -10.12 -0.69 1.81
CA GLN A 27 -10.60 -0.54 0.45
C GLN A 27 -11.83 -1.39 0.18
N ALA A 28 -11.84 -2.61 0.72
CA ALA A 28 -13.00 -3.49 0.57
C ALA A 28 -14.22 -2.89 1.22
N SER A 29 -14.04 -2.29 2.37
CA SER A 29 -15.14 -1.63 3.08
C SER A 29 -15.68 -0.45 2.28
N ASP A 30 -14.78 0.34 1.72
CA ASP A 30 -15.18 1.48 0.92
C ASP A 30 -16.00 1.07 -0.29
N LYS A 31 -15.61 -0.04 -0.89
CA LYS A 31 -16.32 -0.54 -2.06
C LYS A 31 -17.51 -1.38 -1.69
N LYS A 32 -17.73 -1.59 -0.41
CA LYS A 32 -18.85 -2.36 0.10
C LYS A 32 -18.92 -3.77 -0.51
N LEU A 33 -17.78 -4.38 -0.59
CA LEU A 33 -17.70 -5.74 -1.12
C LEU A 33 -18.14 -6.74 -0.08
N ALA A 34 -18.74 -7.81 -0.55
CA ALA A 34 -19.21 -8.87 0.34
C ALA A 34 -19.21 -10.19 -0.41
N GLY A 35 -19.21 -11.28 0.33
CA GLY A 35 -19.27 -12.61 -0.24
C GLY A 35 -18.07 -12.91 -1.13
N ALA A 36 -18.36 -13.52 -2.27
CA ALA A 36 -17.30 -13.93 -3.18
C ALA A 36 -16.49 -12.76 -3.70
N ALA A 37 -17.13 -11.62 -3.91
CA ALA A 37 -16.43 -10.44 -4.39
C ALA A 37 -15.40 -9.98 -3.38
N LEU A 38 -15.76 -10.01 -2.11
CA LEU A 38 -14.83 -9.63 -1.06
C LEU A 38 -13.66 -10.60 -1.00
N THR A 39 -13.94 -11.88 -1.06
CA THR A 39 -12.90 -12.91 -1.01
C THR A 39 -11.91 -12.73 -2.16
N SER A 40 -12.42 -12.56 -3.36
CA SER A 40 -11.56 -12.39 -4.52
C SER A 40 -10.72 -11.13 -4.44
N PHE A 41 -11.34 -10.05 -4.00
CA PHE A 41 -10.64 -8.78 -3.85
C PHE A 41 -9.50 -8.91 -2.85
N MET A 42 -9.79 -9.51 -1.71
CA MET A 42 -8.78 -9.66 -0.67
C MET A 42 -7.62 -10.54 -1.12
N LYS A 43 -7.91 -11.62 -1.82
CA LYS A 43 -6.87 -12.50 -2.31
C LYS A 43 -5.95 -11.79 -3.29
N ARG A 44 -6.54 -11.04 -4.19
CA ARG A 44 -5.75 -10.30 -5.17
C ARG A 44 -4.92 -9.23 -4.49
N CYS A 45 -5.53 -8.51 -3.58
CA CYS A 45 -4.85 -7.46 -2.85
C CYS A 45 -3.69 -8.02 -2.04
N GLU A 46 -3.92 -9.18 -1.42
CA GLU A 46 -2.90 -9.85 -0.65
C GLU A 46 -1.72 -10.26 -1.53
N SER A 47 -2.02 -10.80 -2.69
CA SER A 47 -1.01 -11.21 -3.63
C SER A 47 -0.18 -10.02 -4.11
N ASP A 48 -0.85 -8.91 -4.41
CA ASP A 48 -0.17 -7.70 -4.82
C ASP A 48 0.71 -7.16 -3.69
N ALA A 49 0.20 -7.23 -2.48
CA ALA A 49 0.96 -6.77 -1.31
C ALA A 49 2.19 -7.64 -1.11
N GLN A 50 2.04 -8.94 -1.31
CA GLN A 50 3.16 -9.86 -1.18
C GLN A 50 4.28 -9.49 -2.14
N SER A 51 3.92 -9.25 -3.41
CA SER A 51 4.91 -8.86 -4.41
C SER A 51 5.58 -7.54 -4.07
N ALA A 52 4.80 -6.58 -3.65
CA ALA A 52 5.33 -5.28 -3.30
C ALA A 52 6.25 -5.36 -2.09
N CYS A 53 5.86 -6.15 -1.10
CA CYS A 53 6.66 -6.30 0.10
C CYS A 53 7.95 -7.05 -0.18
N ASP A 54 7.88 -8.06 -1.05
CA ASP A 54 9.08 -8.77 -1.46
C ASP A 54 10.06 -7.84 -2.17
N ALA A 55 9.53 -7.00 -3.03
CA ALA A 55 10.37 -6.05 -3.75
C ALA A 55 11.05 -5.08 -2.78
N GLN A 56 10.32 -4.63 -1.78
CA GLN A 56 10.90 -3.76 -0.77
C GLN A 56 11.98 -4.45 0.04
N ALA A 57 11.75 -5.71 0.37
CA ALA A 57 12.74 -6.49 1.10
C ALA A 57 14.03 -6.62 0.29
N THR A 58 13.88 -6.81 -1.00
CA THR A 58 15.02 -6.92 -1.89
C THR A 58 15.80 -5.60 -1.94
N VAL A 59 15.09 -4.51 -2.03
CA VAL A 59 15.73 -3.18 -2.05
C VAL A 59 16.51 -2.96 -0.75
N LYS A 60 15.96 -3.40 0.36
CA LYS A 60 16.62 -3.26 1.65
C LYS A 60 17.67 -4.33 1.88
N LYS A 61 17.82 -5.23 0.93
CA LYS A 61 18.80 -6.31 1.01
C LYS A 61 18.63 -7.20 2.22
N LEU A 62 17.37 -7.47 2.55
CA LEU A 62 17.06 -8.38 3.63
C LEU A 62 17.12 -9.81 3.12
N SER A 63 17.48 -10.71 4.00
CA SER A 63 17.50 -12.12 3.64
C SER A 63 17.25 -12.98 4.87
N GLY A 64 16.89 -14.24 4.66
CA GLY A 64 16.63 -15.16 5.72
C GLY A 64 15.48 -14.74 6.59
N ALA A 65 15.63 -14.92 7.89
CA ALA A 65 14.57 -14.62 8.84
C ALA A 65 14.17 -13.14 8.81
N ALA A 66 15.13 -12.28 8.57
CA ALA A 66 14.83 -10.85 8.51
C ALA A 66 13.89 -10.53 7.37
N LYS A 67 14.10 -11.16 6.22
CA LYS A 67 13.24 -10.97 5.07
C LYS A 67 11.84 -11.51 5.36
N ASP A 68 11.77 -12.69 5.95
CA ASP A 68 10.47 -13.28 6.27
C ASP A 68 9.67 -12.43 7.23
N SER A 69 10.31 -11.97 8.28
CA SER A 69 9.63 -11.14 9.26
C SER A 69 9.16 -9.83 8.64
N PHE A 70 10.01 -9.23 7.85
CA PHE A 70 9.66 -7.97 7.21
C PHE A 70 8.48 -8.16 6.26
N THR A 71 8.53 -9.19 5.43
CA THR A 71 7.50 -9.44 4.45
C THR A 71 6.16 -9.74 5.12
N LYS A 72 6.17 -10.57 6.15
CA LYS A 72 4.94 -10.90 6.85
C LYS A 72 4.29 -9.67 7.45
N LYS A 73 5.07 -8.85 8.11
CA LYS A 73 4.54 -7.66 8.72
C LYS A 73 4.07 -6.67 7.66
N CYS A 74 4.83 -6.54 6.60
CA CYS A 74 4.50 -5.66 5.50
C CYS A 74 3.15 -6.04 4.87
N VAL A 75 2.96 -7.33 4.60
CA VAL A 75 1.72 -7.80 4.00
C VAL A 75 0.55 -7.61 4.96
N LYS A 76 0.78 -7.90 6.22
CA LYS A 76 -0.26 -7.74 7.23
C LYS A 76 -0.72 -6.29 7.31
N ASP A 77 0.23 -5.38 7.34
CA ASP A 77 -0.08 -3.96 7.39
C ASP A 77 -0.80 -3.50 6.12
N ALA A 78 -0.36 -4.02 4.99
CA ALA A 78 -0.94 -3.62 3.71
C ALA A 78 -2.36 -4.16 3.53
N THR A 79 -2.64 -5.34 4.08
CA THR A 79 -3.98 -5.93 3.95
C THR A 79 -4.92 -5.53 5.07
N GLY A 80 -4.39 -5.13 6.19
CA GLY A 80 -5.20 -4.79 7.34
C GLY A 80 -5.63 -5.98 8.17
N ALA A 81 -4.96 -7.07 7.96
CA ALA A 81 -5.30 -8.31 8.67
C ALA A 81 -4.68 -8.36 10.04
#